data_e6f1c583e65fc6f4f435bc0605f5020c
#
_entry.id   e6f1c583e65fc6f4f435bc0605f5020c
#
_cell.length_a   1.000
_cell.length_b   1.000
_cell.length_c   1.000
_cell.angle_alpha   90.00
_cell.angle_beta   90.00
_cell.angle_gamma   90.00
#
_symmetry.space_group_name_H-M   'P 1'
#
loop_
_entity.id
_entity.type
_entity.pdbx_description
1 polymer ?
#
loop_
_entity_poly.entity_id
_entity_poly.type
_entity_poly.pdbx_seq_one_letter_code
_entity_poly.pdbx_strand_id
1 'polypeptide(L)'
;HDRDIDAIMERTKDRPLPSKRIYPAVKARNFGLVLAGISLVLAFAISGTTTLEQGIWATIFIAFGLVNNIIVYSYVLKRNSRTNIILGGLCGGSPPMIGWVAVTMSDLWTMGLAMAGLVFIWIPMHIWALTLHFKEDYNKVDVPMLTAVQSEKTSARAIALSTVVMVLFSIAP
;
A
#
# COMPACT_ATOMS: atom_id res chain seq x y z
N HIS A 1 -5.11 -9.84 -10.13
CA HIS A 1 -3.90 -10.62 -9.94
C HIS A 1 -4.10 -11.67 -8.85
N ASP A 2 -4.63 -11.31 -7.69
CA ASP A 2 -4.72 -12.16 -6.50
C ASP A 2 -6.00 -13.03 -6.40
N ARG A 3 -6.79 -13.13 -7.47
CA ARG A 3 -8.05 -13.86 -7.47
C ARG A 3 -7.90 -15.33 -7.06
N ASP A 4 -6.81 -15.98 -7.44
CA ASP A 4 -6.48 -17.36 -7.11
C ASP A 4 -6.20 -17.52 -5.61
N ILE A 5 -5.40 -16.65 -5.03
CA ILE A 5 -5.14 -16.59 -3.59
C ILE A 5 -6.43 -16.30 -2.81
N ASP A 6 -7.17 -15.26 -3.23
CA ASP A 6 -8.42 -14.85 -2.60
C ASP A 6 -9.49 -15.98 -2.61
N ALA A 7 -9.46 -16.88 -3.61
CA ALA A 7 -10.41 -17.99 -3.69
C ALA A 7 -10.14 -19.11 -2.67
N ILE A 8 -8.91 -19.21 -2.16
CA ILE A 8 -8.49 -20.24 -1.20
C ILE A 8 -8.65 -19.75 0.25
N MET A 9 -8.38 -18.46 0.47
CA MET A 9 -8.43 -17.87 1.80
C MET A 9 -9.88 -17.69 2.29
N GLU A 10 -10.19 -18.18 3.49
CA GLU A 10 -11.54 -18.17 4.07
C GLU A 10 -12.12 -16.76 4.15
N ARG A 11 -11.29 -15.78 4.54
CA ARG A 11 -11.65 -14.37 4.65
C ARG A 11 -12.01 -13.68 3.34
N THR A 12 -11.50 -14.17 2.19
CA THR A 12 -11.59 -13.46 0.91
C THR A 12 -12.28 -14.23 -0.21
N LYS A 13 -12.65 -15.51 0.00
CA LYS A 13 -13.30 -16.37 -1.01
C LYS A 13 -14.61 -15.77 -1.56
N ASP A 14 -15.34 -15.03 -0.73
CA ASP A 14 -16.62 -14.42 -1.09
C ASP A 14 -16.49 -13.03 -1.74
N ARG A 15 -15.26 -12.56 -2.00
CA ARG A 15 -15.04 -11.33 -2.74
C ARG A 15 -15.61 -11.41 -4.17
N PRO A 16 -15.96 -10.27 -4.81
CA PRO A 16 -16.61 -10.26 -6.11
C PRO A 16 -15.91 -11.00 -7.24
N LEU A 17 -14.58 -11.04 -7.24
CA LEU A 17 -13.81 -11.73 -8.28
C LEU A 17 -13.67 -13.23 -8.04
N PRO A 18 -13.25 -13.71 -6.84
CA PRO A 18 -13.23 -15.15 -6.54
C PRO A 18 -14.61 -15.81 -6.69
N SER A 19 -15.65 -15.19 -6.16
CA SER A 19 -17.03 -15.67 -6.21
C SER A 19 -17.71 -15.54 -7.58
N LYS A 20 -16.98 -15.02 -8.58
CA LYS A 20 -17.48 -14.80 -9.96
C LYS A 20 -18.66 -13.84 -10.07
N ARG A 21 -18.98 -13.04 -9.05
CA ARG A 21 -19.99 -11.97 -9.13
C ARG A 21 -19.62 -10.91 -10.19
N ILE A 22 -18.30 -10.71 -10.42
CA ILE A 22 -17.78 -9.95 -11.54
C ILE A 22 -17.07 -10.92 -12.48
N TYR A 23 -17.69 -11.19 -13.64
CA TYR A 23 -17.17 -12.07 -14.67
C TYR A 23 -17.38 -11.48 -16.07
N PRO A 24 -16.42 -11.60 -16.99
CA PRO A 24 -15.04 -12.05 -16.79
C PRO A 24 -14.20 -11.05 -16.00
N ALA A 25 -13.10 -11.52 -15.36
CA ALA A 25 -12.22 -10.69 -14.52
C ALA A 25 -11.62 -9.49 -15.25
N VAL A 26 -11.56 -9.52 -16.58
CA VAL A 26 -11.12 -8.39 -17.42
C VAL A 26 -11.95 -7.12 -17.21
N LYS A 27 -13.23 -7.26 -16.84
CA LYS A 27 -14.09 -6.11 -16.52
C LYS A 27 -13.55 -5.33 -15.33
N ALA A 28 -13.19 -6.03 -14.25
CA ALA A 28 -12.61 -5.38 -13.07
C ALA A 28 -11.24 -4.76 -13.38
N ARG A 29 -10.40 -5.45 -14.17
CA ARG A 29 -9.11 -4.90 -14.60
C ARG A 29 -9.29 -3.61 -15.40
N ASN A 30 -10.16 -3.62 -16.41
CA ASN A 30 -10.40 -2.45 -17.26
C ASN A 30 -10.98 -1.28 -16.44
N PHE A 31 -11.91 -1.57 -15.53
CA PHE A 31 -12.43 -0.57 -14.60
C PHE A 31 -11.32 0.05 -13.73
N GLY A 32 -10.43 -0.79 -13.17
CA GLY A 32 -9.28 -0.30 -12.40
C GLY A 32 -8.31 0.56 -13.23
N LEU A 33 -8.06 0.19 -14.49
CA LEU A 33 -7.22 0.99 -15.40
C LEU A 33 -7.86 2.35 -15.72
N VAL A 34 -9.17 2.37 -15.92
CA VAL A 34 -9.91 3.65 -16.14
C VAL A 34 -9.81 4.54 -14.91
N LEU A 35 -10.01 3.98 -13.69
CA LEU A 35 -9.87 4.74 -12.45
C LEU A 35 -8.43 5.25 -12.25
N ALA A 36 -7.42 4.45 -12.57
CA ALA A 36 -6.02 4.88 -12.52
C ALA A 36 -5.76 6.04 -13.50
N GLY A 37 -6.27 5.97 -14.72
CA GLY A 37 -6.18 7.06 -15.68
C GLY A 37 -6.87 8.34 -15.19
N ILE A 38 -8.09 8.21 -14.67
CA ILE A 38 -8.83 9.33 -14.09
C ILE A 38 -8.06 9.95 -12.93
N SER A 39 -7.47 9.15 -12.05
CA SER A 39 -6.71 9.65 -10.90
C SER A 39 -5.48 10.46 -11.33
N LEU A 40 -4.76 10.04 -12.37
CA LEU A 40 -3.63 10.78 -12.93
C LEU A 40 -4.08 12.12 -13.54
N VAL A 41 -5.18 12.11 -14.29
CA VAL A 41 -5.75 13.33 -14.86
C VAL A 41 -6.19 14.30 -13.77
N LEU A 42 -6.89 13.84 -12.75
CA LEU A 42 -7.33 14.67 -11.62
C LEU A 42 -6.14 15.23 -10.82
N ALA A 43 -5.09 14.44 -10.62
CA ALA A 43 -3.87 14.92 -9.97
C ALA A 43 -3.21 16.05 -10.76
N PHE A 44 -3.10 15.88 -12.07
CA PHE A 44 -2.56 16.95 -12.92
C PHE A 44 -3.48 18.17 -12.97
N ALA A 45 -4.81 17.97 -12.94
CA ALA A 45 -5.79 19.05 -12.97
C ALA A 45 -5.72 19.97 -11.73
N ILE A 46 -5.04 19.56 -10.65
CA ILE A 46 -4.72 20.43 -9.51
C ILE A 46 -3.98 21.70 -10.00
N SER A 47 -3.12 21.57 -11.03
CA SER A 47 -2.43 22.71 -11.63
C SER A 47 -3.35 23.82 -12.14
N GLY A 48 -4.60 23.52 -12.44
CA GLY A 48 -5.60 24.52 -12.87
C GLY A 48 -6.10 25.41 -11.74
N THR A 49 -5.95 24.99 -10.48
CA THR A 49 -6.39 25.75 -9.28
C THR A 49 -5.22 26.19 -8.41
N THR A 50 -4.01 25.71 -8.67
CA THR A 50 -2.79 25.97 -7.93
C THR A 50 -1.65 26.35 -8.88
N THR A 51 -0.50 25.67 -8.80
CA THR A 51 0.62 25.88 -9.71
C THR A 51 0.86 24.65 -10.59
N LEU A 52 1.50 24.84 -11.74
CA LEU A 52 1.90 23.73 -12.62
C LEU A 52 2.82 22.75 -11.86
N GLU A 53 3.72 23.25 -11.04
CA GLU A 53 4.62 22.43 -10.23
C GLU A 53 3.85 21.50 -9.29
N GLN A 54 2.81 22.00 -8.60
CA GLN A 54 1.96 21.21 -7.71
C GLN A 54 1.24 20.08 -8.47
N GLY A 55 0.68 20.37 -9.66
CA GLY A 55 0.06 19.36 -10.51
C GLY A 55 1.04 18.28 -10.99
N ILE A 56 2.26 18.65 -11.34
CA ILE A 56 3.32 17.71 -11.72
C ILE A 56 3.68 16.80 -10.54
N TRP A 57 3.97 17.34 -9.36
CA TRP A 57 4.31 16.55 -8.19
C TRP A 57 3.17 15.65 -7.73
N ALA A 58 1.93 16.13 -7.73
CA ALA A 58 0.76 15.30 -7.41
C ALA A 58 0.66 14.11 -8.37
N THR A 59 0.88 14.33 -9.67
CA THR A 59 0.87 13.27 -10.67
C THR A 59 1.99 12.26 -10.47
N ILE A 60 3.21 12.74 -10.15
CA ILE A 60 4.36 11.87 -9.85
C ILE A 60 4.07 11.00 -8.64
N PHE A 61 3.52 11.53 -7.56
CA PHE A 61 3.22 10.74 -6.36
C PHE A 61 2.11 9.72 -6.59
N ILE A 62 1.06 10.04 -7.37
CA ILE A 62 0.05 9.04 -7.76
C ILE A 62 0.67 7.95 -8.64
N ALA A 63 1.44 8.32 -9.66
CA ALA A 63 2.10 7.36 -10.54
C ALA A 63 3.04 6.44 -9.75
N PHE A 64 3.84 6.99 -8.84
CA PHE A 64 4.70 6.22 -7.94
C PHE A 64 3.88 5.24 -7.09
N GLY A 65 2.80 5.70 -6.44
CA GLY A 65 1.93 4.85 -5.63
C GLY A 65 1.32 3.69 -6.43
N LEU A 66 0.82 3.97 -7.64
CA LEU A 66 0.28 2.95 -8.54
C LEU A 66 1.34 1.93 -8.99
N VAL A 67 2.50 2.40 -9.42
CA VAL A 67 3.62 1.53 -9.86
C VAL A 67 4.11 0.68 -8.68
N ASN A 68 4.36 1.29 -7.54
CA ASN A 68 4.85 0.56 -6.37
C ASN A 68 3.82 -0.49 -5.90
N ASN A 69 2.54 -0.16 -5.79
CA ASN A 69 1.52 -1.09 -5.33
C ASN A 69 1.26 -2.21 -6.35
N ILE A 70 1.10 -1.87 -7.63
CA ILE A 70 0.71 -2.86 -8.65
C ILE A 70 1.92 -3.68 -9.07
N ILE A 71 3.01 -3.04 -9.48
CA ILE A 71 4.16 -3.73 -10.06
C ILE A 71 5.06 -4.27 -8.96
N VAL A 72 5.59 -3.40 -8.08
CA VAL A 72 6.58 -3.81 -7.08
C VAL A 72 5.94 -4.73 -6.04
N TYR A 73 4.86 -4.31 -5.40
CA TYR A 73 4.23 -5.13 -4.37
C TYR A 73 3.51 -6.34 -4.97
N SER A 74 2.49 -6.15 -5.82
CA SER A 74 1.59 -7.23 -6.21
C SER A 74 2.22 -8.23 -7.18
N TYR A 75 2.99 -7.77 -8.18
CA TYR A 75 3.60 -8.69 -9.16
C TYR A 75 4.95 -9.24 -8.73
N VAL A 76 5.83 -8.40 -8.15
CA VAL A 76 7.21 -8.82 -7.87
C VAL A 76 7.36 -9.40 -6.48
N LEU A 77 6.92 -8.69 -5.44
CA LEU A 77 7.29 -9.02 -4.06
C LEU A 77 6.31 -9.93 -3.32
N LYS A 78 5.00 -9.76 -3.52
CA LYS A 78 3.97 -10.39 -2.70
C LYS A 78 4.09 -11.91 -2.59
N ARG A 79 4.46 -12.57 -3.70
CA ARG A 79 4.59 -14.03 -3.77
C ARG A 79 6.01 -14.53 -3.60
N ASN A 80 7.01 -13.65 -3.64
CA ASN A 80 8.41 -14.04 -3.74
C ASN A 80 9.27 -13.59 -2.56
N SER A 81 8.83 -12.61 -1.77
CA SER A 81 9.70 -11.98 -0.76
C SER A 81 9.00 -11.73 0.57
N ARG A 82 9.73 -11.98 1.66
CA ARG A 82 9.31 -11.63 3.04
C ARG A 82 9.34 -10.13 3.30
N THR A 83 10.07 -9.36 2.48
CA THR A 83 10.14 -7.89 2.57
C THR A 83 9.03 -7.19 1.80
N ASN A 84 8.06 -7.97 1.28
CA ASN A 84 6.95 -7.47 0.46
C ASN A 84 6.20 -6.29 1.12
N ILE A 85 5.96 -6.35 2.44
CA ILE A 85 5.24 -5.30 3.18
C ILE A 85 6.11 -4.05 3.33
N ILE A 86 7.43 -4.19 3.57
CA ILE A 86 8.33 -3.05 3.75
C ILE A 86 8.46 -2.29 2.42
N LEU A 87 8.89 -2.98 1.36
CA LEU A 87 9.12 -2.34 0.06
C LEU A 87 7.81 -1.95 -0.64
N GLY A 88 6.78 -2.80 -0.53
CA GLY A 88 5.43 -2.50 -1.02
C GLY A 88 4.75 -1.35 -0.26
N GLY A 89 5.06 -1.21 1.03
CA GLY A 89 4.51 -0.16 1.89
C GLY A 89 4.90 1.27 1.50
N LEU A 90 5.93 1.44 0.67
CA LEU A 90 6.31 2.77 0.15
C LEU A 90 5.15 3.48 -0.57
N CYS A 91 4.25 2.74 -1.21
CA CYS A 91 3.07 3.33 -1.83
C CYS A 91 2.15 4.05 -0.83
N GLY A 92 2.16 3.64 0.43
CA GLY A 92 1.36 4.27 1.48
C GLY A 92 1.79 5.70 1.83
N GLY A 93 3.03 6.09 1.49
CA GLY A 93 3.50 7.46 1.62
C GLY A 93 2.96 8.40 0.54
N SER A 94 2.43 7.88 -0.57
CA SER A 94 1.93 8.71 -1.67
C SER A 94 0.73 9.59 -1.29
N PRO A 95 -0.35 9.11 -0.64
CA PRO A 95 -1.50 9.92 -0.29
C PRO A 95 -1.16 11.15 0.56
N PRO A 96 -0.36 11.07 1.63
CA PRO A 96 0.08 12.27 2.37
C PRO A 96 0.84 13.27 1.51
N MET A 97 1.74 12.81 0.64
CA MET A 97 2.50 13.68 -0.27
C MET A 97 1.58 14.39 -1.27
N ILE A 98 0.59 13.69 -1.82
CA ILE A 98 -0.40 14.27 -2.74
C ILE A 98 -1.23 15.33 -2.01
N GLY A 99 -1.72 15.02 -0.81
CA GLY A 99 -2.50 15.95 0.01
C GLY A 99 -1.69 17.21 0.37
N TRP A 100 -0.42 17.04 0.71
CA TRP A 100 0.47 18.17 1.02
C TRP A 100 0.68 19.08 -0.19
N VAL A 101 1.06 18.49 -1.33
CA VAL A 101 1.28 19.23 -2.58
C VAL A 101 0.02 19.94 -3.07
N ALA A 102 -1.16 19.35 -2.88
CA ALA A 102 -2.41 19.98 -3.26
C ALA A 102 -2.69 21.30 -2.53
N VAL A 103 -2.13 21.47 -1.32
CA VAL A 103 -2.31 22.67 -0.50
C VAL A 103 -1.11 23.62 -0.62
N THR A 104 0.11 23.10 -0.54
CA THR A 104 1.33 23.91 -0.51
C THR A 104 2.54 23.15 -1.00
N MET A 105 3.53 23.87 -1.55
CA MET A 105 4.86 23.33 -1.84
C MET A 105 5.87 23.62 -0.72
N SER A 106 5.50 24.50 0.23
CA SER A 106 6.37 24.78 1.38
C SER A 106 6.61 23.51 2.19
N ASP A 107 7.83 23.33 2.65
CA ASP A 107 8.24 22.23 3.53
C ASP A 107 7.87 20.80 3.04
N LEU A 108 7.71 20.65 1.70
CA LEU A 108 7.36 19.36 1.09
C LEU A 108 8.34 18.26 1.50
N TRP A 109 9.64 18.56 1.48
CA TRP A 109 10.70 17.59 1.75
C TRP A 109 11.03 17.42 3.23
N THR A 110 10.36 18.16 4.11
CA THR A 110 10.44 18.02 5.56
C THR A 110 9.11 17.52 6.11
N MET A 111 8.11 18.35 6.22
CA MET A 111 6.81 18.01 6.81
C MET A 111 6.00 17.04 5.94
N GLY A 112 5.94 17.26 4.62
CA GLY A 112 5.28 16.34 3.69
C GLY A 112 5.90 14.95 3.77
N LEU A 113 7.23 14.86 3.74
CA LEU A 113 7.95 13.59 3.85
C LEU A 113 7.84 12.97 5.24
N ALA A 114 7.79 13.75 6.31
CA ALA A 114 7.56 13.25 7.66
C ALA A 114 6.18 12.58 7.79
N MET A 115 5.13 13.18 7.24
CA MET A 115 3.79 12.57 7.20
C MET A 115 3.77 11.27 6.37
N ALA A 116 4.44 11.27 5.22
CA ALA A 116 4.59 10.06 4.40
C ALA A 116 5.37 8.96 5.14
N GLY A 117 6.41 9.34 5.87
CA GLY A 117 7.22 8.45 6.70
C GLY A 117 6.41 7.82 7.84
N LEU A 118 5.55 8.58 8.51
CA LEU A 118 4.64 8.06 9.54
C LEU A 118 3.76 6.94 8.98
N VAL A 119 3.13 7.17 7.83
CA VAL A 119 2.28 6.15 7.19
C VAL A 119 3.12 4.95 6.76
N PHE A 120 4.29 5.17 6.18
CA PHE A 120 5.19 4.10 5.78
C PHE A 120 5.61 3.21 6.97
N ILE A 121 5.97 3.80 8.11
CA ILE A 121 6.37 3.06 9.32
C ILE A 121 5.16 2.35 9.95
N TRP A 122 3.95 2.93 9.86
CA TRP A 122 2.72 2.33 10.36
C TRP A 122 2.33 1.05 9.61
N ILE A 123 2.58 0.98 8.29
CA ILE A 123 2.14 -0.15 7.44
C ILE A 123 2.67 -1.50 7.90
N PRO A 124 3.98 -1.72 8.18
CA PRO A 124 4.47 -3.01 8.66
C PRO A 124 3.78 -3.45 9.95
N MET A 125 3.66 -2.58 10.93
CA MET A 125 2.98 -2.90 12.20
C MET A 125 1.55 -3.36 11.96
N HIS A 126 0.78 -2.58 11.18
CA HIS A 126 -0.63 -2.85 10.88
C HIS A 126 -0.82 -4.17 10.13
N ILE A 127 -0.08 -4.33 9.02
CA ILE A 127 -0.23 -5.52 8.16
C ILE A 127 0.31 -6.77 8.84
N TRP A 128 1.42 -6.69 9.59
CA TRP A 128 1.95 -7.85 10.31
C TRP A 128 1.04 -8.28 11.45
N ALA A 129 0.38 -7.36 12.16
CA ALA A 129 -0.64 -7.71 13.14
C ALA A 129 -1.82 -8.44 12.49
N LEU A 130 -2.31 -7.93 11.35
CA LEU A 130 -3.38 -8.55 10.59
C LEU A 130 -2.99 -9.95 10.06
N THR A 131 -1.80 -10.10 9.50
CA THR A 131 -1.33 -11.39 8.96
C THR A 131 -1.02 -12.40 10.06
N LEU A 132 -0.64 -11.96 11.24
CA LEU A 132 -0.49 -12.84 12.41
C LEU A 132 -1.86 -13.38 12.85
N HIS A 133 -2.87 -12.52 12.88
CA HIS A 133 -4.25 -12.92 13.22
C HIS A 133 -4.83 -13.94 12.23
N PHE A 134 -4.55 -13.78 10.92
CA PHE A 134 -5.02 -14.66 9.86
C PHE A 134 -3.92 -15.65 9.36
N LYS A 135 -3.00 -16.02 10.23
CA LYS A 135 -1.82 -16.82 9.88
C LYS A 135 -2.16 -18.11 9.13
N GLU A 136 -3.21 -18.81 9.57
CA GLU A 136 -3.65 -20.05 8.93
C GLU A 136 -4.08 -19.86 7.48
N ASP A 137 -4.79 -18.78 7.17
CA ASP A 137 -5.20 -18.46 5.80
C ASP A 137 -4.00 -18.15 4.90
N TYR A 138 -3.02 -17.41 5.42
CA TYR A 138 -1.80 -17.12 4.66
C TYR A 138 -0.94 -18.35 4.39
N ASN A 139 -0.92 -19.32 5.34
CA ASN A 139 -0.21 -20.58 5.16
C ASN A 139 -0.85 -21.47 4.09
N LYS A 140 -2.17 -21.40 3.87
CA LYS A 140 -2.86 -22.16 2.81
C LYS A 140 -2.48 -21.72 1.39
N VAL A 141 -1.95 -20.53 1.22
CA VAL A 141 -1.70 -19.91 -0.10
C VAL A 141 -0.22 -19.64 -0.38
N ASP A 142 0.67 -20.15 0.48
CA ASP A 142 2.13 -20.04 0.35
C ASP A 142 2.67 -18.62 0.09
N VAL A 143 1.94 -17.59 0.58
CA VAL A 143 2.42 -16.20 0.49
C VAL A 143 3.39 -15.94 1.65
N PRO A 144 4.66 -15.63 1.36
CA PRO A 144 5.72 -15.56 2.37
C PRO A 144 5.66 -14.28 3.21
N MET A 145 4.52 -14.01 3.86
CA MET A 145 4.43 -12.92 4.82
C MET A 145 5.32 -13.21 6.02
N LEU A 146 6.03 -12.19 6.52
CA LEU A 146 6.97 -12.35 7.65
C LEU A 146 6.32 -13.10 8.81
N THR A 147 5.12 -12.70 9.21
CA THR A 147 4.40 -13.26 10.36
C THR A 147 3.74 -14.61 10.08
N ALA A 148 3.54 -14.97 8.81
CA ALA A 148 3.06 -16.30 8.43
C ALA A 148 4.17 -17.35 8.56
N VAL A 149 5.40 -17.01 8.15
CA VAL A 149 6.54 -17.94 8.10
C VAL A 149 7.39 -17.96 9.38
N GLN A 150 7.24 -16.99 10.28
CA GLN A 150 8.00 -16.89 11.53
C GLN A 150 7.19 -17.42 12.72
N SER A 151 7.91 -17.66 13.85
CA SER A 151 7.25 -17.98 15.11
C SER A 151 6.41 -16.78 15.62
N GLU A 152 5.37 -17.06 16.39
CA GLU A 152 4.52 -16.01 16.97
C GLU A 152 5.34 -15.04 17.83
N LYS A 153 6.31 -15.55 18.61
CA LYS A 153 7.20 -14.72 19.43
C LYS A 153 8.05 -13.77 18.59
N THR A 154 8.57 -14.23 17.45
CA THR A 154 9.36 -13.40 16.53
C THR A 154 8.47 -12.36 15.84
N SER A 155 7.27 -12.77 15.44
CA SER A 155 6.27 -11.89 14.83
C SER A 155 5.82 -10.78 15.79
N ALA A 156 5.51 -11.14 17.03
CA ALA A 156 5.13 -10.18 18.08
C ALA A 156 6.24 -9.16 18.36
N ARG A 157 7.52 -9.62 18.39
CA ARG A 157 8.68 -8.72 18.56
C ARG A 157 8.83 -7.75 17.38
N ALA A 158 8.65 -8.22 16.15
CA ALA A 158 8.72 -7.37 14.95
C ALA A 158 7.61 -6.30 14.96
N ILE A 159 6.39 -6.67 15.34
CA ILE A 159 5.26 -5.75 15.50
C ILE A 159 5.56 -4.72 16.60
N ALA A 160 6.01 -5.17 17.78
CA ALA A 160 6.34 -4.29 18.90
C ALA A 160 7.47 -3.30 18.54
N LEU A 161 8.51 -3.78 17.86
CA LEU A 161 9.60 -2.92 17.40
C LEU A 161 9.11 -1.87 16.41
N SER A 162 8.29 -2.26 15.43
CA SER A 162 7.71 -1.31 14.47
C SER A 162 6.83 -0.27 15.17
N THR A 163 6.08 -0.66 16.21
CA THR A 163 5.27 0.26 17.02
C THR A 163 6.16 1.26 17.75
N VAL A 164 7.24 0.79 18.40
CA VAL A 164 8.20 1.67 19.10
C VAL A 164 8.82 2.67 18.12
N VAL A 165 9.29 2.19 16.95
CA VAL A 165 9.86 3.06 15.91
C VAL A 165 8.85 4.11 15.45
N MET A 166 7.57 3.73 15.26
CA MET A 166 6.50 4.66 14.87
C MET A 166 6.28 5.74 15.96
N VAL A 167 6.21 5.34 17.22
CA VAL A 167 6.04 6.28 18.35
C VAL A 167 7.23 7.25 18.43
N LEU A 168 8.46 6.74 18.35
CA LEU A 168 9.66 7.59 18.38
C LEU A 168 9.68 8.57 17.19
N PHE A 169 9.32 8.11 16.00
CA PHE A 169 9.24 8.96 14.82
C PHE A 169 8.16 10.04 14.95
N SER A 170 7.02 9.71 15.58
CA SER A 170 5.89 10.66 15.73
C SER A 170 6.17 11.80 16.72
N ILE A 171 7.12 11.63 17.62
CA ILE A 171 7.53 12.66 18.61
C ILE A 171 8.85 13.34 18.24
N ALA A 172 9.48 12.94 17.15
CA ALA A 172 10.65 13.63 16.62
C ALA A 172 10.23 15.01 16.10
N PRO A 173 11.00 16.09 16.41
CA PRO A 173 10.69 17.45 15.98
C PRO A 173 10.85 17.66 14.48
#